data_0d063493f8bec6d7757df5bc0b2405ad
#
_entry.id   0d063493f8bec6d7757df5bc0b2405ad
#
_cell.length_a   1.000
_cell.length_b   1.000
_cell.length_c   1.000
_cell.angle_alpha   90.00
_cell.angle_beta   90.00
_cell.angle_gamma   90.00
#
_symmetry.space_group_name_H-M   'P 1'
#
loop_
_entity.id
_entity.type
_entity.pdbx_description
1 polymer ?
#
loop_
_entity_poly.entity_id
_entity_poly.type
_entity_poly.pdbx_seq_one_letter_code
_entity_poly.pdbx_strand_id
1 'polypeptide(L)'
;MNELTLVKQAPFGALSIDCYTDGRGNFYVTREQIGQALEYPHPKQAIDNIHKRHKKRLDRFSVVLKMRTTDGKKYDTVLYQSRGAYEICRHSNQPKADAFYDAIYEVLEGLRLGWLELKVHKSTPLWQEARAASIETRKAEGDIIQR
;
A
#
# COMPACT_ATOMS: atom_id res chain seq x y z
N MET A 1 -7.63 17.96 -9.58
CA MET A 1 -7.29 16.81 -8.74
C MET A 1 -8.07 16.87 -7.44
N ASN A 2 -8.51 15.75 -6.94
CA ASN A 2 -9.24 15.72 -5.69
C ASN A 2 -8.34 16.11 -4.53
N GLU A 3 -8.95 16.76 -3.56
CA GLU A 3 -8.25 17.13 -2.35
C GLU A 3 -7.83 15.88 -1.56
N LEU A 4 -6.61 15.89 -1.04
CA LEU A 4 -6.10 14.79 -0.25
C LEU A 4 -6.39 15.01 1.22
N THR A 5 -6.83 13.96 1.90
CA THR A 5 -7.14 13.98 3.32
C THR A 5 -6.11 13.14 4.06
N LEU A 6 -5.56 13.69 5.15
CA LEU A 6 -4.63 12.94 6.00
C LEU A 6 -5.39 11.91 6.84
N VAL A 7 -4.93 10.68 6.80
CA VAL A 7 -5.43 9.59 7.64
C VAL A 7 -4.27 9.13 8.52
N LYS A 8 -4.46 9.19 9.81
CA LYS A 8 -3.41 8.80 10.76
C LYS A 8 -3.51 7.33 11.13
N GLN A 9 -2.36 6.69 11.22
CA GLN A 9 -2.23 5.30 11.67
C GLN A 9 -3.14 4.35 10.92
N ALA A 10 -3.23 4.53 9.60
CA ALA A 10 -3.99 3.63 8.75
C ALA A 10 -3.29 2.28 8.65
N PRO A 11 -4.04 1.18 8.63
CA PRO A 11 -3.42 -0.14 8.45
C PRO A 11 -2.88 -0.31 7.05
N PHE A 12 -1.67 -0.84 6.95
CA PHE A 12 -1.00 -1.13 5.69
C PHE A 12 -0.22 -2.42 5.88
N GLY A 13 -0.89 -3.57 5.64
CA GLY A 13 -0.35 -4.86 6.02
C GLY A 13 -0.14 -4.93 7.52
N ALA A 14 1.06 -5.31 7.94
CA ALA A 14 1.43 -5.33 9.36
C ALA A 14 1.87 -3.96 9.89
N LEU A 15 1.89 -2.94 9.04
CA LEU A 15 2.32 -1.60 9.41
C LEU A 15 1.15 -0.71 9.76
N SER A 16 1.42 0.29 10.61
CA SER A 16 0.50 1.39 10.87
C SER A 16 1.17 2.65 10.34
N ILE A 17 0.53 3.34 9.42
CA ILE A 17 1.16 4.40 8.65
C ILE A 17 0.23 5.60 8.52
N ASP A 18 0.80 6.80 8.63
CA ASP A 18 0.10 8.01 8.24
C ASP A 18 0.15 8.13 6.73
N CYS A 19 -0.98 8.44 6.11
CA CYS A 19 -1.05 8.54 4.66
C CYS A 19 -2.11 9.57 4.26
N TYR A 20 -2.16 9.84 2.96
CA TYR A 20 -3.21 10.68 2.38
C TYR A 20 -4.12 9.84 1.49
N THR A 21 -5.38 10.20 1.44
CA THR A 21 -6.34 9.57 0.54
C THR A 21 -7.11 10.63 -0.22
N ASP A 22 -7.64 10.26 -1.37
CA ASP A 22 -8.44 11.16 -2.20
C ASP A 22 -9.95 10.95 -2.05
N GLY A 23 -10.35 10.10 -1.10
CA GLY A 23 -11.76 9.75 -0.92
C GLY A 23 -12.30 8.74 -1.90
N ARG A 24 -11.47 8.27 -2.84
CA ARG A 24 -11.84 7.27 -3.85
C ARG A 24 -11.13 5.94 -3.65
N GLY A 25 -10.52 5.75 -2.49
CA GLY A 25 -9.78 4.55 -2.20
C GLY A 25 -8.31 4.58 -2.64
N ASN A 26 -7.84 5.69 -3.20
CA ASN A 26 -6.44 5.82 -3.56
C ASN A 26 -5.62 6.23 -2.34
N PHE A 27 -4.46 5.60 -2.22
CA PHE A 27 -3.53 5.77 -1.12
C PHE A 27 -2.30 6.53 -1.64
N TYR A 28 -1.88 7.51 -0.86
CA TYR A 28 -0.67 8.29 -1.17
C TYR A 28 0.13 8.46 0.11
N VAL A 29 1.42 8.22 0.04
CA VAL A 29 2.29 8.31 1.21
C VAL A 29 3.56 9.09 0.86
N THR A 30 3.99 9.96 1.78
CA THR A 30 5.23 10.71 1.61
C THR A 30 6.43 9.85 2.03
N ARG A 31 7.62 10.28 1.62
CA ARG A 31 8.87 9.64 2.06
C ARG A 31 8.99 9.59 3.56
N GLU A 32 8.65 10.68 4.22
CA GLU A 32 8.71 10.75 5.67
C GLU A 32 7.73 9.79 6.34
N GLN A 33 6.50 9.74 5.84
CA GLN A 33 5.47 8.88 6.42
C GLN A 33 5.85 7.40 6.34
N ILE A 34 6.27 6.93 5.17
CA ILE A 34 6.63 5.52 5.04
C ILE A 34 7.94 5.20 5.76
N GLY A 35 8.89 6.13 5.73
CA GLY A 35 10.13 5.94 6.47
C GLY A 35 9.92 5.85 7.97
N GLN A 36 8.98 6.64 8.50
CA GLN A 36 8.61 6.55 9.93
C GLN A 36 7.94 5.22 10.24
N ALA A 37 7.05 4.76 9.38
CA ALA A 37 6.37 3.48 9.58
C ALA A 37 7.37 2.31 9.58
N LEU A 38 8.42 2.41 8.79
CA LEU A 38 9.49 1.42 8.73
C LEU A 38 10.55 1.62 9.83
N GLU A 39 10.39 2.67 10.63
CA GLU A 39 11.25 2.98 11.79
C GLU A 39 12.70 3.32 11.43
N TYR A 40 12.87 4.03 10.31
CA TYR A 40 14.19 4.57 9.96
C TYR A 40 14.54 5.76 10.85
N PRO A 41 15.80 5.88 11.31
CA PRO A 41 16.23 7.05 12.08
C PRO A 41 16.14 8.36 11.31
N HIS A 42 16.37 8.31 9.99
CA HIS A 42 16.24 9.45 9.09
C HIS A 42 15.29 9.09 7.97
N PRO A 43 13.97 9.17 8.24
CA PRO A 43 12.97 8.60 7.33
C PRO A 43 13.04 9.11 5.90
N LYS A 44 13.01 10.41 5.71
CA LYS A 44 13.00 11.02 4.40
C LYS A 44 14.24 10.65 3.58
N GLN A 45 15.40 10.72 4.22
CA GLN A 45 16.67 10.42 3.56
C GLN A 45 16.78 8.94 3.18
N ALA A 46 16.33 8.05 4.06
CA ALA A 46 16.37 6.61 3.79
C ALA A 46 15.54 6.26 2.56
N ILE A 47 14.34 6.80 2.45
CA ILE A 47 13.46 6.52 1.32
C ILE A 47 13.97 7.18 0.05
N ASP A 48 14.53 8.38 0.15
CA ASP A 48 15.17 9.04 -1.00
C ASP A 48 16.30 8.16 -1.57
N ASN A 49 17.11 7.58 -0.70
CA ASN A 49 18.19 6.68 -1.12
C ASN A 49 17.65 5.41 -1.80
N ILE A 50 16.58 4.84 -1.28
CA ILE A 50 15.92 3.69 -1.90
C ILE A 50 15.40 4.08 -3.29
N HIS A 51 14.74 5.23 -3.39
CA HIS A 51 14.21 5.71 -4.66
C HIS A 51 15.32 5.89 -5.70
N LYS A 52 16.43 6.49 -5.31
CA LYS A 52 17.55 6.69 -6.22
C LYS A 52 18.12 5.40 -6.76
N ARG A 53 18.21 4.36 -5.91
CA ARG A 53 18.71 3.05 -6.33
C ARG A 53 17.73 2.30 -7.23
N HIS A 54 16.43 2.57 -7.11
CA HIS A 54 15.38 1.87 -7.84
C HIS A 54 14.48 2.85 -8.59
N LYS A 55 15.10 3.88 -9.16
CA LYS A 55 14.42 5.02 -9.75
C LYS A 55 13.40 4.62 -10.80
N LYS A 56 13.77 3.75 -11.71
CA LYS A 56 12.90 3.35 -12.81
C LYS A 56 11.58 2.77 -12.33
N ARG A 57 11.62 1.91 -11.32
CA ARG A 57 10.39 1.31 -10.79
C ARG A 57 9.61 2.29 -9.93
N LEU A 58 10.29 3.04 -9.07
CA LEU A 58 9.60 3.94 -8.14
C LEU A 58 9.03 5.17 -8.84
N ASP A 59 9.64 5.64 -9.92
CA ASP A 59 9.07 6.73 -10.71
C ASP A 59 7.70 6.34 -11.28
N ARG A 60 7.48 5.07 -11.58
CA ARG A 60 6.20 4.60 -12.11
C ARG A 60 5.07 4.71 -11.10
N PHE A 61 5.38 4.67 -9.81
CA PHE A 61 4.39 4.61 -8.73
C PHE A 61 4.46 5.83 -7.83
N SER A 62 5.03 6.92 -8.34
CA SER A 62 5.14 8.16 -7.59
C SER A 62 4.54 9.31 -8.36
N VAL A 63 4.12 10.32 -7.63
CA VAL A 63 3.66 11.59 -8.19
C VAL A 63 4.28 12.72 -7.38
N VAL A 64 4.45 13.88 -8.00
CA VAL A 64 4.94 15.07 -7.32
C VAL A 64 3.80 16.06 -7.22
N LEU A 65 3.46 16.44 -6.00
CA LEU A 65 2.38 17.39 -5.74
C LEU A 65 2.89 18.50 -4.84
N LYS A 66 2.31 19.67 -5.00
CA LYS A 66 2.58 20.77 -4.09
C LYS A 66 1.77 20.58 -2.82
N MET A 67 2.45 20.44 -1.71
CA MET A 67 1.83 20.21 -0.41
C MET A 67 2.16 21.38 0.52
N ARG A 68 1.17 21.80 1.30
CA ARG A 68 1.37 22.86 2.29
C ARG A 68 2.02 22.28 3.54
N THR A 69 3.06 22.93 4.02
CA THR A 69 3.77 22.53 5.22
C THR A 69 3.33 23.40 6.42
N THR A 70 3.92 23.11 7.58
CA THR A 70 3.61 23.83 8.81
C THR A 70 3.97 25.31 8.76
N ASP A 71 4.89 25.70 7.89
CA ASP A 71 5.26 27.12 7.70
C ASP A 71 4.29 27.87 6.78
N GLY A 72 3.26 27.20 6.28
CA GLY A 72 2.26 27.80 5.40
C GLY A 72 2.66 27.86 3.95
N LYS A 73 3.88 27.49 3.60
CA LYS A 73 4.35 27.46 2.22
C LYS A 73 4.06 26.12 1.56
N LYS A 74 3.97 26.14 0.24
CA LYS A 74 3.77 24.92 -0.55
C LYS A 74 5.10 24.46 -1.14
N TYR A 75 5.39 23.19 -0.99
CA TYR A 75 6.61 22.57 -1.54
C TYR A 75 6.24 21.38 -2.40
N ASP A 76 7.05 21.15 -3.42
CA ASP A 76 6.94 19.93 -4.21
C ASP A 76 7.26 18.74 -3.32
N THR A 77 6.31 17.82 -3.23
CA THR A 77 6.43 16.64 -2.37
C THR A 77 6.23 15.39 -3.21
N VAL A 78 7.15 14.44 -3.07
CA VAL A 78 7.02 13.15 -3.73
C VAL A 78 6.06 12.30 -2.90
N LEU A 79 5.03 11.81 -3.56
CA LEU A 79 4.05 10.91 -2.96
C LEU A 79 4.10 9.58 -3.70
N TYR A 80 4.03 8.50 -2.96
CA TYR A 80 3.99 7.16 -3.54
C TYR A 80 2.58 6.61 -3.44
N GLN A 81 2.15 5.97 -4.52
CA GLN A 81 0.93 5.17 -4.53
C GLN A 81 1.19 3.87 -3.77
N SER A 82 0.15 3.09 -3.51
CA SER A 82 0.30 1.87 -2.72
C SER A 82 1.37 0.92 -3.30
N ARG A 83 1.42 0.79 -4.62
CA ARG A 83 2.44 -0.06 -5.26
C ARG A 83 3.85 0.46 -5.05
N GLY A 84 4.02 1.78 -5.00
CA GLY A 84 5.30 2.39 -4.66
C GLY A 84 5.71 2.08 -3.23
N ALA A 85 4.76 2.13 -2.31
CA ALA A 85 5.00 1.76 -0.92
C ALA A 85 5.41 0.29 -0.81
N TYR A 86 4.77 -0.62 -1.56
CA TYR A 86 5.17 -2.03 -1.60
C TYR A 86 6.61 -2.18 -2.10
N GLU A 87 6.97 -1.47 -3.17
CA GLU A 87 8.33 -1.51 -3.71
C GLU A 87 9.36 -1.00 -2.70
N ILE A 88 9.03 0.05 -1.96
CA ILE A 88 9.92 0.57 -0.92
C ILE A 88 10.12 -0.48 0.17
N CYS A 89 9.05 -1.12 0.63
CA CYS A 89 9.16 -2.20 1.61
C CYS A 89 10.03 -3.34 1.08
N ARG A 90 9.89 -3.66 -0.20
CA ARG A 90 10.67 -4.73 -0.84
C ARG A 90 12.17 -4.48 -0.77
N HIS A 91 12.58 -3.21 -0.87
CA HIS A 91 13.99 -2.84 -0.89
C HIS A 91 14.50 -2.33 0.46
N SER A 92 13.65 -2.36 1.47
CA SER A 92 14.01 -1.93 2.81
C SER A 92 14.69 -3.06 3.59
N ASN A 93 15.67 -2.72 4.40
CA ASN A 93 16.34 -3.68 5.27
C ASN A 93 15.86 -3.56 6.72
N GLN A 94 14.77 -2.83 6.95
CA GLN A 94 14.24 -2.66 8.30
C GLN A 94 13.42 -3.87 8.74
N PRO A 95 13.45 -4.24 10.03
CA PRO A 95 12.64 -5.36 10.54
C PRO A 95 11.15 -5.20 10.29
N LYS A 96 10.65 -3.96 10.29
CA LYS A 96 9.23 -3.70 9.99
C LYS A 96 8.85 -4.09 8.56
N ALA A 97 9.77 -3.97 7.60
CA ALA A 97 9.53 -4.43 6.25
C ALA A 97 9.42 -5.95 6.17
N ASP A 98 10.25 -6.65 6.93
CA ASP A 98 10.15 -8.11 7.02
C ASP A 98 8.81 -8.53 7.62
N ALA A 99 8.38 -7.86 8.69
CA ALA A 99 7.08 -8.12 9.29
C ALA A 99 5.93 -7.88 8.30
N PHE A 100 6.05 -6.84 7.48
CA PHE A 100 5.07 -6.54 6.43
C PHE A 100 4.96 -7.69 5.44
N TYR A 101 6.08 -8.20 4.96
CA TYR A 101 6.09 -9.32 3.99
C TYR A 101 5.68 -10.64 4.63
N ASP A 102 6.03 -10.88 5.89
CA ASP A 102 5.56 -12.08 6.60
C ASP A 102 4.04 -12.11 6.65
N ALA A 103 3.41 -10.97 6.92
CA ALA A 103 1.96 -10.86 6.90
C ALA A 103 1.37 -11.11 5.51
N ILE A 104 2.03 -10.61 4.46
CA ILE A 104 1.62 -10.85 3.08
C ILE A 104 1.75 -12.34 2.72
N TYR A 105 2.82 -13.00 3.12
CA TYR A 105 3.02 -14.42 2.86
C TYR A 105 1.89 -15.25 3.49
N GLU A 106 1.43 -14.89 4.69
CA GLU A 106 0.31 -15.57 5.33
C GLU A 106 -0.98 -15.44 4.50
N VAL A 107 -1.23 -14.23 3.98
CA VAL A 107 -2.39 -14.02 3.11
C VAL A 107 -2.27 -14.85 1.83
N LEU A 108 -1.11 -14.85 1.20
CA LEU A 108 -0.89 -15.62 -0.03
C LEU A 108 -1.05 -17.11 0.21
N GLU A 109 -0.51 -17.63 1.31
CA GLU A 109 -0.67 -19.04 1.66
C GLU A 109 -2.11 -19.39 1.95
N GLY A 110 -2.82 -18.50 2.66
CA GLY A 110 -4.24 -18.70 2.93
C GLY A 110 -5.06 -18.77 1.65
N LEU A 111 -4.76 -17.91 0.68
CA LEU A 111 -5.45 -17.95 -0.62
C LEU A 111 -5.09 -19.22 -1.40
N ARG A 112 -3.83 -19.61 -1.40
CA ARG A 112 -3.37 -20.81 -2.10
C ARG A 112 -4.02 -22.08 -1.53
N LEU A 113 -4.12 -22.15 -0.20
CA LEU A 113 -4.68 -23.32 0.48
C LEU A 113 -6.20 -23.31 0.58
N GLY A 114 -6.84 -22.23 0.19
CA GLY A 114 -8.29 -22.12 0.16
C GLY A 114 -8.94 -21.78 1.49
N TRP A 115 -8.18 -21.43 2.53
CA TRP A 115 -8.77 -21.04 3.82
C TRP A 115 -8.93 -19.53 4.00
N LEU A 116 -8.54 -18.74 2.98
CA LEU A 116 -8.88 -17.32 2.87
C LEU A 116 -9.66 -17.09 1.59
N GLU A 117 -10.62 -16.19 1.63
CA GLU A 117 -11.40 -15.78 0.48
C GLU A 117 -11.24 -14.28 0.24
N LEU A 118 -11.20 -13.89 -1.03
CA LEU A 118 -11.21 -12.48 -1.39
C LEU A 118 -12.63 -11.94 -1.35
N LYS A 119 -12.79 -10.76 -0.74
CA LYS A 119 -14.06 -10.05 -0.77
C LYS A 119 -14.06 -9.03 -1.89
N VAL A 120 -15.17 -8.94 -2.62
CA VAL A 120 -15.30 -8.00 -3.71
C VAL A 120 -15.68 -6.63 -3.17
N HIS A 121 -14.92 -5.62 -3.57
CA HIS A 121 -15.27 -4.22 -3.31
C HIS A 121 -16.29 -3.75 -4.35
N LYS A 122 -17.32 -3.06 -3.89
CA LYS A 122 -18.38 -2.56 -4.77
C LYS A 122 -18.01 -1.23 -5.41
N SER A 123 -16.84 -1.16 -6.03
CA SER A 123 -16.33 0.08 -6.60
C SER A 123 -16.80 0.33 -8.03
N THR A 124 -16.94 -0.72 -8.85
CA THR A 124 -17.46 -0.60 -10.22
C THR A 124 -18.37 -1.78 -10.54
N PRO A 125 -19.49 -1.57 -11.24
CA PRO A 125 -20.44 -2.64 -11.53
C PRO A 125 -19.85 -3.82 -12.31
N LEU A 126 -19.16 -3.55 -13.42
CA LEU A 126 -18.57 -4.61 -14.24
C LEU A 126 -17.53 -5.42 -13.49
N TRP A 127 -16.70 -4.72 -12.73
CA TRP A 127 -15.68 -5.34 -11.92
C TRP A 127 -16.30 -6.22 -10.85
N GLN A 128 -17.38 -5.74 -10.22
CA GLN A 128 -18.12 -6.48 -9.21
C GLN A 128 -18.67 -7.80 -9.76
N GLU A 129 -19.35 -7.74 -10.90
CA GLU A 129 -19.98 -8.92 -11.50
C GLU A 129 -18.94 -9.99 -11.81
N ALA A 130 -17.86 -9.61 -12.46
CA ALA A 130 -16.80 -10.55 -12.83
C ALA A 130 -16.13 -11.15 -11.58
N ARG A 131 -15.85 -10.33 -10.59
CA ARG A 131 -15.21 -10.79 -9.36
C ARG A 131 -16.13 -11.62 -8.49
N ALA A 132 -17.37 -11.21 -8.35
CA ALA A 132 -18.34 -11.95 -7.55
C ALA A 132 -18.54 -13.37 -8.07
N ALA A 133 -18.73 -13.51 -9.37
CA ALA A 133 -18.88 -14.82 -10.00
C ALA A 133 -17.64 -15.70 -9.77
N SER A 134 -16.45 -15.13 -9.94
CA SER A 134 -15.20 -15.85 -9.75
C SER A 134 -15.02 -16.30 -8.30
N ILE A 135 -15.35 -15.44 -7.34
CA ILE A 135 -15.19 -15.73 -5.93
C ILE A 135 -16.18 -16.79 -5.46
N GLU A 136 -17.41 -16.72 -5.92
CA GLU A 136 -18.42 -17.72 -5.57
C GLU A 136 -18.03 -19.11 -6.05
N THR A 137 -17.55 -19.21 -7.29
CA THR A 137 -17.07 -20.48 -7.83
C THR A 137 -15.91 -21.02 -6.99
N ARG A 138 -14.96 -20.17 -6.66
CA ARG A 138 -13.82 -20.55 -5.84
C ARG A 138 -14.25 -20.97 -4.45
N LYS A 139 -15.23 -20.31 -3.86
CA LYS A 139 -15.74 -20.65 -2.55
C LYS A 139 -16.32 -22.07 -2.51
N ALA A 140 -17.12 -22.40 -3.50
CA ALA A 140 -17.68 -23.74 -3.60
C ALA A 140 -16.58 -24.79 -3.73
N GLU A 141 -15.58 -24.54 -4.56
CA GLU A 141 -14.42 -25.42 -4.71
C GLU A 141 -13.57 -25.47 -3.44
N GLY A 142 -13.39 -24.33 -2.79
CA GLY A 142 -12.63 -24.23 -1.55
C GLY A 142 -13.24 -25.05 -0.42
N ASP A 143 -14.56 -25.06 -0.30
CA ASP A 143 -15.26 -25.86 0.69
C ASP A 143 -15.01 -27.36 0.51
N ILE A 144 -14.82 -27.78 -0.73
CA ILE A 144 -14.49 -29.16 -1.04
C ILE A 144 -13.02 -29.46 -0.70
N ILE A 145 -12.14 -28.54 -1.07
CA ILE A 145 -10.68 -28.70 -0.89
C ILE A 145 -10.27 -28.66 0.59
N GLN A 146 -10.93 -27.86 1.39
CA GLN A 146 -10.58 -27.66 2.80
C GLN A 146 -10.94 -28.83 3.69
N ARG A 147 -11.61 -29.80 3.19
CA ARG A 147 -12.02 -30.99 3.94
C ARG A 147 -10.95 -32.10 3.91
#